data_f30728dafcad8b0ef1c6676545dcdcc6
#
_entry.id   f30728dafcad8b0ef1c6676545dcdcc6
#
_cell.length_a   1.000
_cell.length_b   1.000
_cell.length_c   1.000
_cell.angle_alpha   90.00
_cell.angle_beta   90.00
_cell.angle_gamma   90.00
#
_symmetry.space_group_name_H-M   'P 1'
#
loop_
_entity.id
_entity.type
_entity.pdbx_description
1 polymer ?
#
loop_
_entity_poly.entity_id
_entity_poly.type
_entity_poly.pdbx_seq_one_letter_code
_entity_poly.pdbx_strand_id
1 'polypeptide(L)'
;MTNILRLTMMGLLLCGVLALVPNSSAQGRAPILDQIAKTYGIDSWDQVEGIRYTWNGEITGLFKAAHKWEWEPKTNKVTFEGVGKDGKPVKVSYVRTDPSSQTDAVKNEVDPSFINDNYWVLFPFHAYWDKAASVIDQGKFNLPVGAGMAELIPVKYPADGGYTPGDTWDLYVGKDNRVEYFVYHRGGAKPPSRVLASWAGYKKAGPILFSTEHRGTADGKPLHIFISDVSVKLTGSDKWMPAQ
;
A
#
# COMPACT_ATOMS: atom_id res chain seq x y z
N MET A 1 -35.41 74.51 39.09
CA MET A 1 -35.89 73.10 39.15
C MET A 1 -35.04 72.33 38.16
N THR A 2 -33.95 71.75 38.62
CA THR A 2 -32.88 71.16 37.78
C THR A 2 -32.80 69.68 38.10
N ASN A 3 -33.24 68.81 37.18
CA ASN A 3 -33.12 67.40 37.32
C ASN A 3 -31.75 66.94 36.73
N ILE A 4 -30.92 66.41 37.61
CA ILE A 4 -29.64 65.77 37.26
C ILE A 4 -29.87 64.32 36.93
N LEU A 5 -29.63 63.96 35.66
CA LEU A 5 -29.70 62.57 35.20
C LEU A 5 -28.32 61.91 35.45
N ARG A 6 -28.33 60.89 36.31
CA ARG A 6 -27.14 60.07 36.61
C ARG A 6 -27.04 58.98 35.51
N LEU A 7 -25.95 59.06 34.72
CA LEU A 7 -25.60 58.05 33.73
C LEU A 7 -24.77 56.93 34.42
N THR A 8 -25.33 55.75 34.57
CA THR A 8 -24.63 54.57 35.08
C THR A 8 -23.97 53.88 33.89
N MET A 9 -22.65 53.90 33.86
CA MET A 9 -21.81 53.23 32.89
C MET A 9 -21.70 51.73 33.29
N MET A 10 -22.37 50.83 32.56
CA MET A 10 -22.28 49.39 32.74
C MET A 10 -21.17 48.86 31.83
N GLY A 11 -20.01 48.55 32.43
CA GLY A 11 -18.90 47.97 31.73
C GLY A 11 -19.17 46.55 31.32
N LEU A 12 -19.25 46.27 30.03
CA LEU A 12 -19.28 44.92 29.48
C LEU A 12 -17.85 44.33 29.51
N LEU A 13 -17.63 43.38 30.40
CA LEU A 13 -16.43 42.53 30.38
C LEU A 13 -16.60 41.52 29.23
N LEU A 14 -15.94 41.74 28.11
CA LEU A 14 -15.83 40.77 27.03
C LEU A 14 -14.80 39.70 27.43
N CYS A 15 -15.22 38.59 28.02
CA CYS A 15 -14.39 37.40 28.18
C CYS A 15 -14.16 36.76 26.78
N GLY A 16 -13.02 37.09 26.19
CA GLY A 16 -12.56 36.42 24.99
C GLY A 16 -12.20 34.97 25.33
N VAL A 17 -13.07 34.04 24.97
CA VAL A 17 -12.74 32.62 24.93
C VAL A 17 -11.77 32.42 23.75
N LEU A 18 -10.45 32.40 24.05
CA LEU A 18 -9.49 31.86 23.09
C LEU A 18 -9.85 30.37 22.90
N ALA A 19 -10.57 30.04 21.83
CA ALA A 19 -10.65 28.70 21.33
C ALA A 19 -9.23 28.30 20.92
N LEU A 20 -8.59 27.47 21.73
CA LEU A 20 -7.41 26.69 21.31
C LEU A 20 -7.86 25.80 20.16
N VAL A 21 -7.66 26.29 18.92
CA VAL A 21 -7.71 25.44 17.73
C VAL A 21 -6.55 24.46 17.94
N PRO A 22 -6.81 23.13 18.06
CA PRO A 22 -5.71 22.20 18.09
C PRO A 22 -4.98 22.39 16.77
N ASN A 23 -3.72 22.84 16.84
CA ASN A 23 -2.81 22.76 15.73
C ASN A 23 -2.87 21.30 15.26
N SER A 24 -3.45 21.06 14.10
CA SER A 24 -3.25 19.84 13.34
C SER A 24 -1.77 19.87 12.92
N SER A 25 -0.90 19.52 13.88
CA SER A 25 0.47 19.15 13.58
C SER A 25 0.37 18.09 12.50
N ALA A 26 1.06 18.27 11.39
CA ALA A 26 1.29 17.23 10.40
C ALA A 26 1.58 15.95 11.18
N GLN A 27 0.65 15.00 11.13
CA GLN A 27 0.70 13.80 11.94
C GLN A 27 1.91 13.05 11.41
N GLY A 28 3.03 13.11 12.15
CA GLY A 28 4.27 12.46 11.78
C GLY A 28 3.96 10.99 11.52
N ARG A 29 4.55 10.43 10.49
CA ARG A 29 4.35 9.01 10.16
C ARG A 29 4.72 8.17 11.39
N ALA A 30 3.90 7.20 11.73
CA ALA A 30 4.12 6.34 12.89
C ALA A 30 5.53 5.71 12.84
N PRO A 31 6.36 5.81 13.90
CA PRO A 31 7.75 5.31 13.90
C PRO A 31 7.87 3.82 13.55
N ILE A 32 6.84 3.03 13.84
CA ILE A 32 6.79 1.60 13.48
C ILE A 32 6.91 1.37 11.97
N LEU A 33 6.50 2.33 11.14
CA LEU A 33 6.59 2.22 9.70
C LEU A 33 8.04 2.13 9.21
N ASP A 34 8.95 2.87 9.84
CA ASP A 34 10.39 2.79 9.56
C ASP A 34 10.94 1.40 9.91
N GLN A 35 10.48 0.82 11.02
CA GLN A 35 10.89 -0.52 11.45
C GLN A 35 10.37 -1.59 10.50
N ILE A 36 9.12 -1.47 10.07
CA ILE A 36 8.54 -2.35 9.04
C ILE A 36 9.38 -2.24 7.77
N ALA A 37 9.55 -1.05 7.21
CA ALA A 37 10.29 -0.85 5.96
C ALA A 37 11.74 -1.40 6.04
N LYS A 38 12.44 -1.21 7.17
CA LYS A 38 13.77 -1.77 7.41
C LYS A 38 13.76 -3.30 7.44
N THR A 39 12.77 -3.91 8.06
CA THR A 39 12.61 -5.37 8.08
C THR A 39 12.46 -5.94 6.68
N TYR A 40 11.82 -5.22 5.77
CA TYR A 40 11.66 -5.62 4.38
C TYR A 40 12.86 -5.24 3.49
N GLY A 41 13.82 -4.45 3.98
CA GLY A 41 15.08 -4.15 3.30
C GLY A 41 15.15 -2.77 2.65
N ILE A 42 14.39 -1.76 3.14
CA ILE A 42 14.38 -0.40 2.58
C ILE A 42 15.79 0.23 2.57
N ASP A 43 16.64 -0.07 3.54
CA ASP A 43 18.00 0.47 3.64
C ASP A 43 18.89 0.02 2.46
N SER A 44 18.51 -1.03 1.77
CA SER A 44 19.23 -1.55 0.59
C SER A 44 18.50 -1.28 -0.73
N TRP A 45 17.36 -0.55 -0.68
CA TRP A 45 16.52 -0.35 -1.87
C TRP A 45 17.26 0.37 -3.01
N ASP A 46 18.11 1.33 -2.70
CA ASP A 46 18.89 2.08 -3.70
C ASP A 46 19.87 1.18 -4.50
N GLN A 47 20.16 -0.02 -4.00
CA GLN A 47 20.96 -1.01 -4.69
C GLN A 47 20.14 -1.87 -5.66
N VAL A 48 18.80 -1.84 -5.57
CA VAL A 48 17.94 -2.64 -6.42
C VAL A 48 17.89 -2.04 -7.83
N GLU A 49 18.36 -2.82 -8.80
CA GLU A 49 18.31 -2.48 -10.22
C GLU A 49 17.10 -3.09 -10.91
N GLY A 50 16.71 -4.31 -10.50
CA GLY A 50 15.55 -4.98 -11.08
C GLY A 50 14.90 -5.95 -10.12
N ILE A 51 13.59 -6.12 -10.29
CA ILE A 51 12.77 -7.11 -9.59
C ILE A 51 11.99 -7.90 -10.64
N ARG A 52 11.99 -9.22 -10.52
CA ARG A 52 11.14 -10.14 -11.29
C ARG A 52 10.23 -10.89 -10.37
N TYR A 53 9.00 -11.11 -10.80
CA TYR A 53 8.05 -11.98 -10.13
C TYR A 53 6.92 -12.39 -11.06
N THR A 54 6.28 -13.51 -10.72
CA THR A 54 4.99 -13.88 -11.28
C THR A 54 3.94 -13.71 -10.20
N TRP A 55 3.04 -12.75 -10.39
CA TRP A 55 1.87 -12.57 -9.55
C TRP A 55 0.78 -13.52 -10.02
N ASN A 56 0.23 -14.31 -9.10
CA ASN A 56 -0.87 -15.22 -9.36
C ASN A 56 -2.01 -14.87 -8.41
N GLY A 57 -3.21 -14.67 -8.95
CA GLY A 57 -4.38 -14.34 -8.15
C GLY A 57 -5.58 -15.19 -8.54
N GLU A 58 -6.31 -15.67 -7.52
CA GLU A 58 -7.53 -16.44 -7.71
C GLU A 58 -8.57 -16.03 -6.66
N ILE A 59 -9.77 -15.70 -7.11
CA ILE A 59 -10.98 -15.57 -6.28
C ILE A 59 -11.96 -16.62 -6.81
N THR A 60 -12.28 -17.60 -5.99
CA THR A 60 -13.08 -18.75 -6.39
C THR A 60 -14.40 -18.33 -7.07
N GLY A 61 -14.58 -18.79 -8.30
CA GLY A 61 -15.78 -18.53 -9.10
C GLY A 61 -15.90 -17.13 -9.69
N LEU A 62 -14.84 -16.26 -9.55
CA LEU A 62 -14.86 -14.90 -10.08
C LEU A 62 -13.69 -14.57 -10.99
N PHE A 63 -12.48 -14.98 -10.61
CA PHE A 63 -11.28 -14.43 -11.21
C PHE A 63 -10.11 -15.40 -11.04
N LYS A 64 -9.31 -15.53 -12.08
CA LYS A 64 -8.02 -16.20 -12.06
C LYS A 64 -7.10 -15.55 -13.08
N ALA A 65 -5.90 -15.15 -12.67
CA ALA A 65 -4.89 -14.58 -13.56
C ALA A 65 -3.48 -14.91 -13.09
N ALA A 66 -2.55 -14.84 -14.04
CA ALA A 66 -1.12 -14.92 -13.78
C ALA A 66 -0.44 -13.86 -14.65
N HIS A 67 0.35 -13.00 -14.00
CA HIS A 67 1.06 -11.90 -14.63
C HIS A 67 2.54 -12.00 -14.29
N LYS A 68 3.38 -12.09 -15.31
CA LYS A 68 4.83 -12.09 -15.14
C LYS A 68 5.37 -10.69 -15.37
N TRP A 69 6.10 -10.20 -14.38
CA TRP A 69 6.62 -8.85 -14.34
C TRP A 69 8.14 -8.85 -14.23
N GLU A 70 8.76 -7.89 -14.93
CA GLU A 70 10.09 -7.41 -14.64
C GLU A 70 9.99 -5.89 -14.51
N TRP A 71 10.48 -5.36 -13.41
CA TRP A 71 10.47 -3.94 -13.11
C TRP A 71 11.88 -3.45 -12.78
N GLU A 72 12.28 -2.37 -13.41
CA GLU A 72 13.50 -1.63 -13.13
C GLU A 72 13.12 -0.34 -12.36
N PRO A 73 13.23 -0.29 -11.03
CA PRO A 73 12.73 0.85 -10.23
C PRO A 73 13.40 2.19 -10.60
N LYS A 74 14.68 2.16 -10.96
CA LYS A 74 15.46 3.37 -11.26
C LYS A 74 15.07 4.03 -12.57
N THR A 75 14.73 3.24 -13.56
CA THR A 75 14.34 3.70 -14.90
C THR A 75 12.82 3.76 -15.08
N ASN A 76 12.07 3.21 -14.13
CA ASN A 76 10.64 2.95 -14.24
C ASN A 76 10.23 2.13 -15.48
N LYS A 77 11.16 1.33 -16.01
CA LYS A 77 10.86 0.40 -17.07
C LYS A 77 10.17 -0.83 -16.53
N VAL A 78 9.06 -1.20 -17.14
CA VAL A 78 8.26 -2.39 -16.82
C VAL A 78 8.17 -3.28 -18.04
N THR A 79 8.36 -4.57 -17.84
CA THR A 79 8.06 -5.61 -18.85
C THR A 79 6.97 -6.51 -18.31
N PHE A 80 5.94 -6.69 -19.09
CA PHE A 80 4.81 -7.56 -18.85
C PHE A 80 4.82 -8.77 -19.78
N GLU A 81 4.48 -9.94 -19.23
CA GLU A 81 4.14 -11.13 -20.00
C GLU A 81 2.94 -11.81 -19.32
N GLY A 82 1.86 -12.01 -20.07
CA GLY A 82 0.61 -12.56 -19.56
C GLY A 82 -0.44 -12.73 -20.62
N VAL A 83 -1.70 -12.71 -20.23
CA VAL A 83 -2.85 -12.80 -21.11
C VAL A 83 -3.66 -11.52 -21.03
N GLY A 84 -3.96 -10.92 -22.16
CA GLY A 84 -4.80 -9.74 -22.25
C GLY A 84 -6.29 -10.05 -22.04
N LYS A 85 -7.12 -9.03 -21.91
CA LYS A 85 -8.58 -9.17 -21.73
C LYS A 85 -9.28 -9.93 -22.87
N ASP A 86 -8.66 -9.90 -24.07
CA ASP A 86 -9.15 -10.65 -25.26
C ASP A 86 -8.72 -12.15 -25.25
N GLY A 87 -8.05 -12.61 -24.19
CA GLY A 87 -7.57 -13.98 -24.04
C GLY A 87 -6.29 -14.29 -24.79
N LYS A 88 -5.64 -13.31 -25.44
CA LYS A 88 -4.42 -13.54 -26.22
C LYS A 88 -3.17 -13.27 -25.39
N PRO A 89 -2.05 -13.97 -25.67
CA PRO A 89 -0.76 -13.68 -25.07
C PRO A 89 -0.33 -12.24 -25.37
N VAL A 90 0.14 -11.54 -24.35
CA VAL A 90 0.68 -10.19 -24.44
C VAL A 90 2.08 -10.19 -23.85
N LYS A 91 3.03 -9.59 -24.59
CA LYS A 91 4.36 -9.28 -24.09
C LYS A 91 4.70 -7.87 -24.51
N VAL A 92 4.94 -6.99 -23.52
CA VAL A 92 5.22 -5.57 -23.79
C VAL A 92 6.20 -5.02 -22.75
N SER A 93 7.05 -4.10 -23.20
CA SER A 93 7.91 -3.30 -22.31
C SER A 93 7.60 -1.82 -22.52
N TYR A 94 7.55 -1.07 -21.45
CA TYR A 94 7.25 0.36 -21.46
C TYR A 94 7.93 1.08 -20.30
N VAL A 95 8.02 2.41 -20.38
CA VAL A 95 8.56 3.29 -19.32
C VAL A 95 7.40 4.07 -18.73
N ARG A 96 7.14 3.89 -17.43
CA ARG A 96 5.99 4.46 -16.74
C ARG A 96 6.03 6.00 -16.62
N THR A 97 7.22 6.60 -16.69
CA THR A 97 7.39 8.06 -16.62
C THR A 97 6.97 8.80 -17.88
N ASP A 98 6.71 8.08 -18.98
CA ASP A 98 6.22 8.65 -20.23
C ASP A 98 4.89 8.00 -20.67
N PRO A 99 3.76 8.32 -20.01
CA PRO A 99 2.47 7.78 -20.37
C PRO A 99 1.99 8.22 -21.76
N SER A 100 2.46 9.37 -22.26
CA SER A 100 2.01 9.90 -23.53
C SER A 100 2.45 9.05 -24.72
N SER A 101 3.62 8.41 -24.62
CA SER A 101 4.17 7.53 -25.65
C SER A 101 3.58 6.11 -25.64
N GLN A 102 2.74 5.76 -24.64
CA GLN A 102 2.23 4.41 -24.47
C GLN A 102 0.97 4.16 -25.31
N THR A 103 0.79 2.90 -25.72
CA THR A 103 -0.44 2.46 -26.40
C THR A 103 -1.62 2.46 -25.43
N ASP A 104 -2.85 2.51 -25.96
CA ASP A 104 -4.06 2.46 -25.15
C ASP A 104 -4.17 1.15 -24.34
N ALA A 105 -3.70 0.04 -24.87
CA ALA A 105 -3.62 -1.23 -24.16
C ALA A 105 -2.71 -1.13 -22.93
N VAL A 106 -1.55 -0.49 -23.05
CA VAL A 106 -0.66 -0.27 -21.90
C VAL A 106 -1.33 0.64 -20.89
N LYS A 107 -1.89 1.77 -21.29
CA LYS A 107 -2.51 2.75 -20.39
C LYS A 107 -3.72 2.19 -19.64
N ASN A 108 -4.56 1.42 -20.31
CA ASN A 108 -5.87 1.04 -19.79
C ASN A 108 -5.91 -0.38 -19.20
N GLU A 109 -4.88 -1.20 -19.46
CA GLU A 109 -4.86 -2.60 -19.01
C GLU A 109 -3.56 -2.97 -18.30
N VAL A 110 -2.41 -2.81 -18.97
CA VAL A 110 -1.14 -3.34 -18.46
C VAL A 110 -0.64 -2.54 -17.27
N ASP A 111 -0.53 -1.20 -17.36
CA ASP A 111 -0.03 -0.37 -16.27
C ASP A 111 -0.94 -0.40 -15.03
N PRO A 112 -2.27 -0.33 -15.14
CA PRO A 112 -3.16 -0.54 -14.00
C PRO A 112 -3.01 -1.92 -13.35
N SER A 113 -2.78 -2.98 -14.13
CA SER A 113 -2.51 -4.33 -13.60
C SER A 113 -1.16 -4.38 -12.89
N PHE A 114 -0.12 -3.75 -13.45
CA PHE A 114 1.18 -3.64 -12.79
C PHE A 114 1.07 -2.97 -11.42
N ILE A 115 0.37 -1.84 -11.34
CA ILE A 115 0.18 -1.12 -10.08
C ILE A 115 -0.55 -2.01 -9.07
N ASN A 116 -1.67 -2.61 -9.47
CA ASN A 116 -2.42 -3.53 -8.60
C ASN A 116 -1.52 -4.64 -8.05
N ASP A 117 -0.82 -5.35 -8.92
CA ASP A 117 -0.02 -6.51 -8.54
C ASP A 117 1.19 -6.10 -7.69
N ASN A 118 1.80 -4.96 -7.99
CA ASN A 118 2.94 -4.42 -7.26
C ASN A 118 2.59 -4.06 -5.81
N TYR A 119 1.38 -3.53 -5.57
CA TYR A 119 0.87 -3.29 -4.21
C TYR A 119 0.74 -4.60 -3.41
N TRP A 120 0.25 -5.68 -4.02
CA TRP A 120 0.17 -7.00 -3.34
C TRP A 120 1.53 -7.63 -3.06
N VAL A 121 2.59 -7.23 -3.78
CA VAL A 121 3.96 -7.74 -3.60
C VAL A 121 4.77 -6.88 -2.64
N LEU A 122 4.64 -5.56 -2.73
CA LEU A 122 5.54 -4.59 -2.10
C LEU A 122 4.82 -3.61 -1.17
N PHE A 123 3.64 -3.94 -0.66
CA PHE A 123 2.85 -3.02 0.17
C PHE A 123 3.63 -2.41 1.35
N PRO A 124 4.47 -3.14 2.09
CA PRO A 124 5.28 -2.54 3.16
C PRO A 124 6.19 -1.39 2.69
N PHE A 125 6.66 -1.45 1.45
CA PHE A 125 7.41 -0.35 0.83
C PHE A 125 6.47 0.78 0.37
N HIS A 126 5.32 0.47 -0.23
CA HIS A 126 4.33 1.48 -0.60
C HIS A 126 3.86 2.27 0.60
N ALA A 127 3.54 1.62 1.70
CA ALA A 127 3.19 2.28 2.95
C ALA A 127 4.28 3.27 3.42
N TYR A 128 5.55 2.96 3.16
CA TYR A 128 6.68 3.82 3.48
C TYR A 128 6.88 4.94 2.45
N TRP A 129 6.74 4.67 1.15
CA TRP A 129 6.99 5.64 0.07
C TRP A 129 5.85 6.64 -0.10
N ASP A 130 4.61 6.20 0.04
CA ASP A 130 3.43 6.99 -0.29
C ASP A 130 3.17 8.06 0.79
N LYS A 131 3.85 9.20 0.66
CA LYS A 131 3.82 10.28 1.66
C LYS A 131 2.43 10.89 1.87
N ALA A 132 1.52 10.74 0.92
CA ALA A 132 0.14 11.19 1.04
C ALA A 132 -0.71 10.28 1.94
N ALA A 133 -0.30 9.03 2.15
CA ALA A 133 -1.00 8.12 3.03
C ALA A 133 -0.83 8.50 4.50
N SER A 134 -1.93 8.51 5.24
CA SER A 134 -1.93 8.59 6.70
C SER A 134 -1.62 7.23 7.29
N VAL A 135 -0.65 7.16 8.21
CA VAL A 135 -0.25 5.91 8.87
C VAL A 135 -0.30 6.12 10.37
N ILE A 136 -1.11 5.33 11.05
CA ILE A 136 -1.37 5.43 12.49
C ILE A 136 -0.97 4.12 13.16
N ASP A 137 -0.35 4.19 14.33
CA ASP A 137 -0.17 3.03 15.22
C ASP A 137 -1.32 3.05 16.24
N GLN A 138 -2.17 2.04 16.17
CA GLN A 138 -3.31 1.91 17.10
C GLN A 138 -2.98 0.99 18.28
N GLY A 139 -1.77 0.45 18.35
CA GLY A 139 -1.37 -0.51 19.37
C GLY A 139 -1.89 -1.91 19.10
N LYS A 140 -1.99 -2.73 20.16
CA LYS A 140 -2.29 -4.17 20.05
C LYS A 140 -3.75 -4.48 19.87
N PHE A 141 -4.05 -5.25 18.84
CA PHE A 141 -5.38 -5.79 18.53
C PHE A 141 -5.31 -7.30 18.33
N ASN A 142 -6.45 -7.97 18.54
CA ASN A 142 -6.58 -9.37 18.19
C ASN A 142 -6.36 -9.55 16.67
N LEU A 143 -5.69 -10.63 16.29
CA LEU A 143 -5.57 -11.00 14.88
C LEU A 143 -6.98 -11.18 14.26
N PRO A 144 -7.17 -10.83 13.00
CA PRO A 144 -8.48 -10.94 12.34
C PRO A 144 -8.87 -12.41 12.07
N VAL A 145 -7.92 -13.33 12.18
CA VAL A 145 -8.10 -14.78 12.02
C VAL A 145 -7.23 -15.49 13.04
N GLY A 146 -7.81 -16.52 13.70
CA GLY A 146 -7.10 -17.30 14.70
C GLY A 146 -6.98 -16.60 16.04
N ALA A 147 -6.04 -17.06 16.86
CA ALA A 147 -5.74 -16.51 18.17
C ALA A 147 -4.41 -15.76 18.13
N GLY A 148 -4.29 -14.69 18.89
CA GLY A 148 -3.08 -13.87 19.01
C GLY A 148 -3.35 -12.40 18.93
N MET A 149 -2.30 -11.60 19.12
CA MET A 149 -2.34 -10.14 19.05
C MET A 149 -1.17 -9.62 18.21
N ALA A 150 -1.43 -8.60 17.44
CA ALA A 150 -0.44 -7.88 16.65
C ALA A 150 -0.67 -6.36 16.77
N GLU A 151 0.32 -5.56 16.41
CA GLU A 151 0.14 -4.11 16.30
C GLU A 151 -0.73 -3.82 15.06
N LEU A 152 -1.81 -3.04 15.24
CA LEU A 152 -2.70 -2.63 14.16
C LEU A 152 -2.22 -1.29 13.60
N ILE A 153 -1.84 -1.31 12.32
CA ILE A 153 -1.28 -0.16 11.61
C ILE A 153 -2.16 0.17 10.39
N PRO A 154 -3.21 0.99 10.55
CA PRO A 154 -3.97 1.49 9.42
C PRO A 154 -3.15 2.42 8.53
N VAL A 155 -3.17 2.13 7.22
CA VAL A 155 -2.63 2.97 6.15
C VAL A 155 -3.81 3.44 5.33
N LYS A 156 -4.11 4.75 5.36
CA LYS A 156 -5.27 5.36 4.68
C LYS A 156 -4.82 6.30 3.59
N TYR A 157 -5.28 6.05 2.39
CA TYR A 157 -5.03 6.89 1.24
C TYR A 157 -6.06 8.02 1.13
N PRO A 158 -5.69 9.20 0.59
CA PRO A 158 -6.62 10.29 0.31
C PRO A 158 -7.77 9.83 -0.61
N ALA A 159 -8.93 10.47 -0.49
CA ALA A 159 -10.08 10.15 -1.33
C ALA A 159 -9.90 10.53 -2.80
N ASP A 160 -8.93 11.38 -3.09
CA ASP A 160 -8.62 11.91 -4.42
C ASP A 160 -7.13 11.76 -4.73
N GLY A 161 -6.84 11.57 -6.01
CA GLY A 161 -5.49 11.44 -6.53
C GLY A 161 -4.83 10.07 -6.29
N GLY A 162 -3.65 9.88 -6.88
CA GLY A 162 -2.88 8.64 -6.78
C GLY A 162 -3.52 7.45 -7.49
N TYR A 163 -3.02 6.26 -7.16
CA TYR A 163 -3.47 4.99 -7.76
C TYR A 163 -4.54 4.26 -6.94
N THR A 164 -4.69 4.63 -5.68
CA THR A 164 -5.52 3.93 -4.68
C THR A 164 -6.43 4.90 -3.92
N PRO A 165 -7.22 5.76 -4.62
CA PRO A 165 -7.99 6.81 -3.97
C PRO A 165 -9.02 6.24 -2.99
N GLY A 166 -8.91 6.66 -1.72
CA GLY A 166 -9.81 6.25 -0.65
C GLY A 166 -9.57 4.84 -0.10
N ASP A 167 -8.57 4.11 -0.59
CA ASP A 167 -8.23 2.79 -0.10
C ASP A 167 -7.70 2.85 1.34
N THR A 168 -7.95 1.79 2.09
CA THR A 168 -7.38 1.60 3.43
C THR A 168 -6.81 0.20 3.56
N TRP A 169 -5.65 0.10 4.16
CA TRP A 169 -5.01 -1.16 4.52
C TRP A 169 -4.80 -1.20 6.03
N ASP A 170 -5.46 -2.10 6.71
CA ASP A 170 -5.23 -2.38 8.12
C ASP A 170 -4.18 -3.49 8.22
N LEU A 171 -2.94 -3.15 8.56
CA LEU A 171 -1.85 -4.11 8.70
C LEU A 171 -1.79 -4.62 10.13
N TYR A 172 -1.74 -5.93 10.31
CA TYR A 172 -1.48 -6.58 11.59
C TYR A 172 -0.01 -7.01 11.62
N VAL A 173 0.78 -6.33 12.42
CA VAL A 173 2.24 -6.42 12.44
C VAL A 173 2.70 -7.17 13.67
N GLY A 174 3.43 -8.26 13.47
CA GLY A 174 4.00 -9.09 14.53
C GLY A 174 5.20 -8.44 15.23
N LYS A 175 5.68 -9.12 16.27
CA LYS A 175 6.80 -8.63 17.11
C LYS A 175 8.12 -8.46 16.35
N ASP A 176 8.28 -9.11 15.22
CA ASP A 176 9.45 -9.05 14.34
C ASP A 176 9.29 -8.00 13.24
N ASN A 177 8.30 -7.10 13.36
CA ASN A 177 7.93 -6.06 12.40
C ASN A 177 7.51 -6.61 11.02
N ARG A 178 7.12 -7.89 10.95
CA ARG A 178 6.51 -8.46 9.74
C ARG A 178 5.00 -8.33 9.81
N VAL A 179 4.39 -8.08 8.66
CA VAL A 179 2.93 -8.14 8.53
C VAL A 179 2.50 -9.60 8.61
N GLU A 180 1.57 -9.94 9.49
CA GLU A 180 1.02 -11.31 9.60
C GLU A 180 -0.29 -11.44 8.81
N TYR A 181 -1.14 -10.40 8.90
CA TYR A 181 -2.42 -10.30 8.21
C TYR A 181 -2.65 -8.87 7.74
N PHE A 182 -3.54 -8.72 6.80
CA PHE A 182 -4.06 -7.42 6.40
C PHE A 182 -5.56 -7.48 6.14
N VAL A 183 -6.21 -6.34 6.31
CA VAL A 183 -7.56 -6.09 5.81
C VAL A 183 -7.50 -4.90 4.88
N TYR A 184 -7.74 -5.15 3.60
CA TYR A 184 -7.83 -4.10 2.59
C TYR A 184 -9.28 -3.71 2.40
N HIS A 185 -9.54 -2.42 2.38
CA HIS A 185 -10.82 -1.81 2.06
C HIS A 185 -10.64 -0.92 0.84
N ARG A 186 -11.34 -1.27 -0.22
CA ARG A 186 -11.31 -0.50 -1.46
C ARG A 186 -12.06 0.82 -1.29
N GLY A 187 -11.49 1.91 -1.75
CA GLY A 187 -12.17 3.18 -1.95
C GLY A 187 -13.24 3.07 -3.04
N GLY A 188 -14.38 3.72 -2.81
CA GLY A 188 -15.53 3.66 -3.73
C GLY A 188 -16.38 2.40 -3.60
N ALA A 189 -17.29 2.19 -4.55
CA ALA A 189 -18.37 1.19 -4.46
C ALA A 189 -18.15 -0.09 -5.29
N LYS A 190 -16.96 -0.31 -5.88
CA LYS A 190 -16.73 -1.47 -6.77
C LYS A 190 -16.26 -2.71 -6.00
N PRO A 191 -16.91 -3.87 -6.15
CA PRO A 191 -16.42 -5.13 -5.58
C PRO A 191 -15.09 -5.61 -6.24
N PRO A 192 -14.26 -6.39 -5.52
CA PRO A 192 -14.38 -6.67 -4.09
C PRO A 192 -14.10 -5.41 -3.28
N SER A 193 -14.93 -5.18 -2.27
CA SER A 193 -14.82 -4.00 -1.40
C SER A 193 -13.92 -4.26 -0.20
N ARG A 194 -13.78 -5.53 0.20
CA ARG A 194 -12.98 -5.95 1.34
C ARG A 194 -12.20 -7.22 1.03
N VAL A 195 -10.90 -7.18 1.29
CA VAL A 195 -10.03 -8.37 1.28
C VAL A 195 -9.43 -8.55 2.66
N LEU A 196 -9.58 -9.75 3.22
CA LEU A 196 -8.87 -10.18 4.42
C LEU A 196 -7.99 -11.36 4.05
N ALA A 197 -6.68 -11.26 4.26
CA ALA A 197 -5.79 -12.38 4.00
C ALA A 197 -4.54 -12.36 4.90
N SER A 198 -3.87 -13.50 4.97
CA SER A 198 -2.53 -13.61 5.55
C SER A 198 -1.51 -12.88 4.70
N TRP A 199 -0.41 -12.48 5.34
CA TRP A 199 0.80 -12.01 4.70
C TRP A 199 1.92 -12.95 5.15
N ALA A 200 2.23 -13.96 4.34
CA ALA A 200 3.00 -15.13 4.75
C ALA A 200 3.96 -15.63 3.65
N GLY A 201 4.62 -16.79 3.87
CA GLY A 201 5.53 -17.35 2.88
C GLY A 201 6.77 -16.49 2.65
N TYR A 202 7.34 -15.99 3.73
CA TYR A 202 8.47 -15.06 3.68
C TYR A 202 9.72 -15.68 3.07
N LYS A 203 10.28 -14.99 2.07
CA LYS A 203 11.51 -15.35 1.36
C LYS A 203 12.37 -14.13 1.10
N LYS A 204 13.68 -14.31 1.07
CA LYS A 204 14.62 -13.23 0.72
C LYS A 204 15.19 -13.43 -0.68
N ALA A 205 15.14 -12.36 -1.50
CA ALA A 205 15.89 -12.24 -2.73
C ALA A 205 16.94 -11.14 -2.55
N GLY A 206 18.20 -11.52 -2.39
CA GLY A 206 19.23 -10.59 -1.96
C GLY A 206 18.87 -9.93 -0.62
N PRO A 207 18.93 -8.59 -0.50
CA PRO A 207 18.60 -7.88 0.74
C PRO A 207 17.08 -7.68 0.96
N ILE A 208 16.23 -7.98 -0.02
CA ILE A 208 14.81 -7.67 0.01
C ILE A 208 14.01 -8.87 0.51
N LEU A 209 13.12 -8.63 1.48
CA LEU A 209 12.20 -9.61 2.01
C LEU A 209 10.85 -9.51 1.29
N PHE A 210 10.36 -10.64 0.79
CA PHE A 210 9.06 -10.74 0.15
C PHE A 210 8.13 -11.66 0.96
N SER A 211 6.86 -11.31 1.02
CA SER A 211 5.80 -12.27 1.33
C SER A 211 5.33 -12.89 0.02
N THR A 212 5.23 -14.20 -0.04
CA THR A 212 4.89 -14.94 -1.27
C THR A 212 3.54 -15.64 -1.21
N GLU A 213 2.83 -15.56 -0.07
CA GLU A 213 1.55 -16.25 0.14
C GLU A 213 0.55 -15.34 0.86
N HIS A 214 -0.60 -15.14 0.23
CA HIS A 214 -1.74 -14.43 0.80
C HIS A 214 -2.99 -15.29 0.62
N ARG A 215 -3.48 -15.88 1.72
CA ARG A 215 -4.68 -16.71 1.73
C ARG A 215 -5.75 -16.09 2.61
N GLY A 216 -6.97 -16.05 2.10
CA GLY A 216 -8.06 -15.45 2.84
C GLY A 216 -9.36 -15.36 2.05
N THR A 217 -10.02 -14.21 2.14
CA THR A 217 -11.30 -13.98 1.47
C THR A 217 -11.37 -12.59 0.83
N ALA A 218 -12.08 -12.50 -0.29
CA ALA A 218 -12.49 -11.25 -0.92
C ALA A 218 -14.04 -11.22 -0.92
N ASP A 219 -14.63 -10.30 -0.14
CA ASP A 219 -16.07 -10.22 0.13
C ASP A 219 -16.68 -11.60 0.49
N GLY A 220 -15.98 -12.34 1.36
CA GLY A 220 -16.39 -13.66 1.83
C GLY A 220 -16.07 -14.82 0.88
N LYS A 221 -15.63 -14.58 -0.35
CA LYS A 221 -15.23 -15.64 -1.29
C LYS A 221 -13.76 -16.02 -1.07
N PRO A 222 -13.39 -17.31 -1.15
CA PRO A 222 -12.01 -17.72 -1.00
C PRO A 222 -11.08 -16.99 -1.97
N LEU A 223 -10.00 -16.44 -1.42
CA LEU A 223 -8.93 -15.73 -2.12
C LEU A 223 -7.61 -16.47 -1.93
N HIS A 224 -6.87 -16.61 -3.00
CA HIS A 224 -5.46 -16.97 -2.97
C HIS A 224 -4.66 -16.07 -3.90
N ILE A 225 -3.71 -15.31 -3.35
CA ILE A 225 -2.68 -14.62 -4.12
C ILE A 225 -1.35 -15.26 -3.73
N PHE A 226 -0.57 -15.67 -4.72
CA PHE A 226 0.78 -16.16 -4.47
C PHE A 226 1.76 -15.60 -5.50
N ILE A 227 2.99 -15.39 -5.03
CA ILE A 227 4.05 -14.80 -5.81
C ILE A 227 5.12 -15.85 -6.07
N SER A 228 5.33 -16.21 -7.32
CA SER A 228 6.37 -17.16 -7.74
C SER A 228 7.49 -16.44 -8.52
N ASP A 229 8.57 -17.17 -8.78
CA ASP A 229 9.72 -16.73 -9.60
C ASP A 229 10.34 -15.39 -9.14
N VAL A 230 10.21 -15.08 -7.84
CA VAL A 230 10.74 -13.83 -7.29
C VAL A 230 12.25 -13.84 -7.39
N SER A 231 12.82 -12.79 -7.97
CA SER A 231 14.25 -12.54 -7.97
C SER A 231 14.57 -11.05 -8.01
N VAL A 232 15.73 -10.69 -7.47
CA VAL A 232 16.23 -9.33 -7.44
C VAL A 232 17.59 -9.27 -8.14
N LYS A 233 17.80 -8.20 -8.89
CA LYS A 233 19.09 -7.82 -9.47
C LYS A 233 19.60 -6.57 -8.76
N LEU A 234 20.86 -6.58 -8.35
CA LEU A 234 21.48 -5.42 -7.71
C LEU A 234 22.39 -4.66 -8.69
N THR A 235 22.57 -3.40 -8.41
CA THR A 235 23.44 -2.50 -9.17
C THR A 235 24.86 -3.08 -9.25
N GLY A 236 25.42 -3.07 -10.46
CA GLY A 236 26.77 -3.60 -10.72
C GLY A 236 26.84 -5.14 -10.82
N SER A 237 25.70 -5.82 -10.84
CA SER A 237 25.62 -7.27 -11.02
C SER A 237 24.70 -7.64 -12.16
N ASP A 238 25.17 -8.55 -13.03
CA ASP A 238 24.33 -9.14 -14.09
C ASP A 238 23.51 -10.34 -13.59
N LYS A 239 23.70 -10.73 -12.33
CA LYS A 239 23.05 -11.92 -11.76
C LYS A 239 21.73 -11.58 -11.08
N TRP A 240 20.71 -12.37 -11.39
CA TRP A 240 19.47 -12.41 -10.66
C TRP A 240 19.59 -13.32 -9.46
N MET A 241 19.24 -12.83 -8.29
CA MET A 241 19.23 -13.57 -7.03
C MET A 241 17.80 -14.05 -6.77
N PRO A 242 17.52 -15.37 -6.90
CA PRO A 242 16.18 -15.90 -6.61
C PRO A 242 15.87 -15.84 -5.13
N ALA A 243 14.58 -15.72 -4.82
CA ALA A 243 14.09 -15.75 -3.45
C ALA A 243 14.17 -17.17 -2.85
N GLN A 244 14.68 -17.25 -1.62
CA GLN A 244 14.84 -18.48 -0.85
C GLN A 244 14.19 -18.36 0.52
#